data_2255bea03c623b59389298262fe32634
#
_entry.id   2255bea03c623b59389298262fe32634
#
_cell.length_a   1.000
_cell.length_b   1.000
_cell.length_c   1.000
_cell.angle_alpha   90.00
_cell.angle_beta   90.00
_cell.angle_gamma   90.00
#
_symmetry.space_group_name_H-M   'P 1'
#
loop_
_entity.id
_entity.type
_entity.pdbx_description
1 polymer ?
#
loop_
_entity_poly.entity_id
_entity_poly.type
_entity_poly.pdbx_seq_one_letter_code
_entity_poly.pdbx_strand_id
1 'polypeptide(L)'
;MTKRTLAGSLLFVLTLAPLGAQPAADKEELKLKLPKPMFVGTPTNIRSPNLEKVTGKSRAPFYVPTGTVLLSLKKKVTSSDSAPVIGELDMITDGEKSGGDGFFVELGPATQWVQVDLGASRPLYAILVWHYHSQARVYRDVVAQVSDDPAFKTGVTTVFNNDHDNSSKLGAGADKEYIEVAEGRLIDPKGAKGRYVRLYSNGNTTNDLNHYVEVEVYGAPK
;
A
#
# COMPACT_ATOMS: atom_id res chain seq x y z
N MET A 1 -40.91 -56.99 46.50
CA MET A 1 -40.00 -57.24 45.34
C MET A 1 -39.89 -55.96 44.53
N THR A 2 -38.83 -55.22 44.79
CA THR A 2 -38.61 -53.90 44.19
C THR A 2 -37.47 -54.01 43.18
N LYS A 3 -37.76 -53.82 41.88
CA LYS A 3 -36.75 -53.86 40.81
C LYS A 3 -36.09 -52.47 40.72
N ARG A 4 -34.81 -52.42 40.95
CA ARG A 4 -33.94 -51.23 40.70
C ARG A 4 -33.44 -51.29 39.25
N THR A 5 -33.80 -50.25 38.49
CA THR A 5 -33.28 -50.01 37.15
C THR A 5 -32.00 -49.19 37.28
N LEU A 6 -30.88 -49.71 36.80
CA LEU A 6 -29.63 -48.93 36.64
C LEU A 6 -29.69 -48.13 35.33
N ALA A 7 -29.60 -46.82 35.43
CA ALA A 7 -29.40 -45.96 34.28
C ALA A 7 -27.90 -45.78 34.07
N GLY A 8 -27.35 -46.32 32.98
CA GLY A 8 -25.95 -46.11 32.58
C GLY A 8 -25.81 -44.76 31.85
N SER A 9 -25.07 -43.81 32.42
CA SER A 9 -24.67 -42.59 31.75
C SER A 9 -23.51 -42.85 30.80
N LEU A 10 -23.75 -42.70 29.53
CA LEU A 10 -22.72 -42.78 28.50
C LEU A 10 -22.01 -41.41 28.41
N LEU A 11 -20.73 -41.35 28.88
CA LEU A 11 -19.90 -40.17 28.82
C LEU A 11 -19.30 -40.03 27.41
N PHE A 12 -19.76 -39.09 26.62
CA PHE A 12 -19.20 -38.79 25.29
C PHE A 12 -17.95 -37.92 25.49
N VAL A 13 -16.75 -38.50 25.34
CA VAL A 13 -15.49 -37.77 25.34
C VAL A 13 -15.29 -37.18 23.94
N LEU A 14 -15.54 -35.87 23.80
CA LEU A 14 -15.21 -35.13 22.59
C LEU A 14 -13.71 -34.89 22.54
N THR A 15 -12.98 -35.64 21.74
CA THR A 15 -11.55 -35.37 21.47
C THR A 15 -11.45 -34.21 20.50
N LEU A 16 -11.09 -33.00 21.00
CA LEU A 16 -10.63 -31.93 20.14
C LEU A 16 -9.29 -32.36 19.51
N ALA A 17 -9.30 -32.56 18.19
CA ALA A 17 -8.07 -32.68 17.43
C ALA A 17 -7.32 -31.33 17.49
N PRO A 18 -5.99 -31.33 17.71
CA PRO A 18 -5.23 -30.08 17.65
C PRO A 18 -5.34 -29.51 16.24
N LEU A 19 -5.75 -28.24 16.13
CA LEU A 19 -5.63 -27.45 14.89
C LEU A 19 -4.12 -27.44 14.56
N GLY A 20 -3.71 -28.23 13.58
CA GLY A 20 -2.34 -28.25 13.10
C GLY A 20 -1.94 -26.82 12.70
N ALA A 21 -0.90 -26.29 13.30
CA ALA A 21 -0.29 -25.03 12.88
C ALA A 21 0.08 -25.18 11.40
N GLN A 22 -0.50 -24.37 10.54
CA GLN A 22 -0.15 -24.31 9.13
C GLN A 22 1.35 -23.95 9.06
N PRO A 23 2.20 -24.70 8.32
CA PRO A 23 3.61 -24.35 8.22
C PRO A 23 3.73 -22.90 7.77
N ALA A 24 4.61 -22.14 8.42
CA ALA A 24 4.91 -20.78 8.00
C ALA A 24 5.34 -20.83 6.54
N ALA A 25 4.67 -20.07 5.66
CA ALA A 25 5.03 -20.02 4.25
C ALA A 25 6.51 -19.60 4.14
N ASP A 26 7.28 -20.31 3.32
CA ASP A 26 8.65 -19.93 2.98
C ASP A 26 8.63 -18.48 2.45
N LYS A 27 9.64 -17.70 2.84
CA LYS A 27 9.77 -16.30 2.44
C LYS A 27 10.93 -16.13 1.47
N GLU A 28 10.76 -15.25 0.52
CA GLU A 28 11.79 -14.81 -0.39
C GLU A 28 11.94 -13.29 -0.36
N GLU A 29 13.11 -12.79 -0.71
CA GLU A 29 13.34 -11.35 -0.83
C GLU A 29 12.61 -10.80 -2.06
N LEU A 30 11.81 -9.76 -1.87
CA LEU A 30 11.13 -9.06 -2.96
C LEU A 30 12.15 -8.30 -3.82
N LYS A 31 12.40 -8.82 -5.02
CA LYS A 31 13.34 -8.21 -5.98
C LYS A 31 12.63 -7.12 -6.79
N LEU A 32 13.08 -5.88 -6.62
CA LEU A 32 12.52 -4.71 -7.28
C LEU A 32 13.45 -4.21 -8.38
N LYS A 33 12.88 -3.79 -9.52
CA LYS A 33 13.60 -2.98 -10.51
C LYS A 33 13.43 -1.51 -10.11
N LEU A 34 14.47 -0.90 -9.60
CA LEU A 34 14.45 0.50 -9.21
C LEU A 34 14.89 1.39 -10.38
N PRO A 35 14.30 2.58 -10.54
CA PRO A 35 14.79 3.58 -11.49
C PRO A 35 16.12 4.17 -11.03
N LYS A 36 16.80 4.87 -11.93
CA LYS A 36 18.00 5.61 -11.56
C LYS A 36 17.62 6.82 -10.70
N PRO A 37 18.36 7.09 -9.60
CA PRO A 37 18.16 8.32 -8.84
C PRO A 37 18.35 9.56 -9.72
N MET A 38 17.42 10.51 -9.62
CA MET A 38 17.48 11.78 -10.35
C MET A 38 18.25 12.86 -9.59
N PHE A 39 18.45 12.67 -8.30
CA PHE A 39 19.33 13.53 -7.49
C PHE A 39 20.16 12.67 -6.53
N VAL A 40 21.27 13.24 -6.05
CA VAL A 40 22.21 12.58 -5.14
C VAL A 40 22.28 13.37 -3.83
N GLY A 41 22.31 12.64 -2.74
CA GLY A 41 22.43 13.19 -1.39
C GLY A 41 21.10 13.37 -0.67
N THR A 42 21.19 13.75 0.60
CA THR A 42 20.02 13.99 1.45
C THR A 42 19.66 15.47 1.43
N PRO A 43 18.46 15.84 0.99
CA PRO A 43 18.00 17.22 1.07
C PRO A 43 17.96 17.67 2.54
N THR A 44 18.58 18.80 2.83
CA THR A 44 18.64 19.37 4.19
C THR A 44 17.64 20.50 4.44
N ASN A 45 17.02 20.99 3.36
CA ASN A 45 16.07 22.10 3.39
C ASN A 45 14.61 21.68 3.59
N ILE A 46 14.29 20.40 3.50
CA ILE A 46 12.95 19.89 3.73
C ILE A 46 12.75 19.68 5.23
N ARG A 47 11.72 20.32 5.77
CA ARG A 47 11.37 20.24 7.18
C ARG A 47 9.91 19.86 7.33
N SER A 48 9.66 18.81 8.11
CA SER A 48 8.36 18.44 8.61
C SER A 48 8.52 17.88 10.03
N PRO A 49 7.61 18.18 10.96
CA PRO A 49 7.67 17.68 12.34
C PRO A 49 7.57 16.15 12.41
N ASN A 50 6.95 15.53 11.40
CA ASN A 50 6.67 14.11 11.36
C ASN A 50 7.57 13.33 10.40
N LEU A 51 8.58 14.01 9.82
CA LEU A 51 9.49 13.41 8.86
C LEU A 51 10.29 12.26 9.49
N GLU A 52 10.39 11.13 8.79
CA GLU A 52 11.27 10.05 9.19
C GLU A 52 12.74 10.49 9.14
N LYS A 53 13.56 9.87 10.00
CA LYS A 53 14.99 10.16 10.00
C LYS A 53 15.62 9.68 8.69
N VAL A 54 16.13 10.62 7.91
CA VAL A 54 16.87 10.29 6.69
C VAL A 54 18.24 9.71 7.06
N THR A 55 18.49 8.48 6.64
CA THR A 55 19.73 7.76 6.99
C THR A 55 20.80 7.82 5.90
N GLY A 56 20.43 8.19 4.66
CA GLY A 56 21.30 8.09 3.48
C GLY A 56 21.64 6.66 3.07
N LYS A 57 20.97 5.67 3.64
CA LYS A 57 21.17 4.25 3.33
C LYS A 57 20.02 3.75 2.48
N SER A 58 20.30 2.81 1.59
CA SER A 58 19.27 2.07 0.86
C SER A 58 18.36 1.31 1.82
N ARG A 59 17.12 1.09 1.38
CA ARG A 59 16.13 0.30 2.13
C ARG A 59 16.66 -1.11 2.42
N ALA A 60 16.40 -1.60 3.63
CA ALA A 60 16.69 -2.98 3.98
C ALA A 60 15.91 -3.97 3.09
N PRO A 61 16.44 -5.19 2.86
CA PRO A 61 15.69 -6.24 2.17
C PRO A 61 14.30 -6.47 2.78
N PHE A 62 13.29 -6.60 1.93
CA PHE A 62 11.92 -6.87 2.34
C PHE A 62 11.52 -8.28 1.89
N TYR A 63 10.97 -9.07 2.80
CA TYR A 63 10.66 -10.47 2.56
C TYR A 63 9.15 -10.70 2.48
N VAL A 64 8.73 -11.40 1.43
CA VAL A 64 7.34 -11.74 1.12
C VAL A 64 7.19 -13.26 1.02
N PRO A 65 5.97 -13.82 1.10
CA PRO A 65 5.74 -15.24 0.83
C PRO A 65 6.26 -15.64 -0.55
N THR A 66 6.91 -16.82 -0.63
CA THR A 66 7.41 -17.38 -1.90
C THR A 66 6.29 -17.47 -2.94
N GLY A 67 6.59 -17.12 -4.18
CA GLY A 67 5.62 -17.09 -5.26
C GLY A 67 4.78 -15.81 -5.31
N THR A 68 5.11 -14.77 -4.54
CA THR A 68 4.50 -13.46 -4.66
C THR A 68 4.72 -12.86 -6.05
N VAL A 69 3.67 -12.29 -6.64
CA VAL A 69 3.71 -11.71 -7.99
C VAL A 69 3.25 -10.28 -8.03
N LEU A 70 3.69 -9.52 -9.03
CA LEU A 70 3.19 -8.17 -9.31
C LEU A 70 1.77 -8.27 -9.88
N LEU A 71 0.82 -7.67 -9.17
CA LEU A 71 -0.62 -7.72 -9.50
C LEU A 71 -1.11 -6.50 -10.27
N SER A 72 -0.44 -5.34 -10.11
CA SER A 72 -0.92 -4.05 -10.62
C SER A 72 -0.51 -3.75 -12.06
N LEU A 73 0.47 -4.45 -12.62
CA LEU A 73 0.99 -4.13 -13.97
C LEU A 73 -0.12 -4.08 -15.01
N LYS A 74 -0.25 -2.93 -15.68
CA LYS A 74 -1.27 -2.64 -16.72
C LYS A 74 -2.70 -2.84 -16.23
N LYS A 75 -2.94 -2.60 -14.95
CA LYS A 75 -4.28 -2.63 -14.37
C LYS A 75 -4.97 -1.28 -14.53
N LYS A 76 -6.31 -1.36 -14.58
CA LYS A 76 -7.14 -0.15 -14.67
C LYS A 76 -6.94 0.72 -13.44
N VAL A 77 -6.70 2.00 -13.69
CA VAL A 77 -6.65 3.05 -12.66
C VAL A 77 -7.82 4.01 -12.84
N THR A 78 -8.37 4.48 -11.74
CA THR A 78 -9.33 5.59 -11.68
C THR A 78 -8.85 6.59 -10.64
N SER A 79 -9.33 7.83 -10.70
CA SER A 79 -8.97 8.88 -9.75
C SER A 79 -10.17 9.71 -9.31
N SER A 80 -9.99 10.49 -8.26
CA SER A 80 -10.95 11.53 -7.83
C SER A 80 -10.98 12.70 -8.80
N ASP A 81 -9.86 12.99 -9.45
CA ASP A 81 -9.76 14.01 -10.49
C ASP A 81 -10.12 13.40 -11.85
N SER A 82 -11.20 13.87 -12.44
CA SER A 82 -11.69 13.37 -13.73
C SER A 82 -10.91 13.88 -14.94
N ALA A 83 -10.04 14.87 -14.73
CA ALA A 83 -9.25 15.51 -15.77
C ALA A 83 -7.84 15.85 -15.23
N PRO A 84 -6.94 14.87 -15.13
CA PRO A 84 -5.57 15.12 -14.71
C PRO A 84 -4.92 16.28 -15.47
N VAL A 85 -4.13 17.09 -14.76
CA VAL A 85 -3.45 18.25 -15.34
C VAL A 85 -2.37 17.82 -16.32
N ILE A 86 -1.67 16.72 -15.98
CA ILE A 86 -0.61 16.10 -16.80
C ILE A 86 -0.78 14.60 -16.78
N GLY A 87 -0.52 13.94 -17.89
CA GLY A 87 -0.46 12.49 -18.05
C GLY A 87 -1.82 11.80 -18.08
N GLU A 88 -1.78 10.49 -18.31
CA GLU A 88 -2.95 9.62 -18.38
C GLU A 88 -2.88 8.59 -17.24
N LEU A 89 -4.04 8.20 -16.69
CA LEU A 89 -4.10 7.34 -15.50
C LEU A 89 -3.47 5.95 -15.68
N ASP A 90 -3.38 5.44 -16.89
CA ASP A 90 -2.76 4.14 -17.20
C ASP A 90 -1.24 4.14 -17.01
N MET A 91 -0.61 5.32 -17.01
CA MET A 91 0.81 5.48 -16.68
C MET A 91 1.13 5.05 -15.25
N ILE A 92 0.16 5.09 -14.33
CA ILE A 92 0.37 4.75 -12.90
C ILE A 92 0.64 3.25 -12.68
N THR A 93 0.41 2.41 -13.68
CA THR A 93 0.61 0.96 -13.58
C THR A 93 1.30 0.38 -14.83
N ASP A 94 2.00 1.19 -15.61
CA ASP A 94 2.62 0.76 -16.88
C ASP A 94 4.01 0.14 -16.69
N GLY A 95 4.61 0.30 -15.51
CA GLY A 95 5.93 -0.19 -15.13
C GLY A 95 7.05 0.83 -15.33
N GLU A 96 6.76 2.04 -15.84
CA GLU A 96 7.74 3.12 -15.96
C GLU A 96 7.83 3.90 -14.64
N LYS A 97 9.04 4.02 -14.10
CA LYS A 97 9.29 4.57 -12.77
C LYS A 97 10.31 5.71 -12.75
N SER A 98 10.77 6.18 -13.93
CA SER A 98 11.83 7.19 -13.98
C SER A 98 11.40 8.53 -13.37
N GLY A 99 10.11 8.86 -13.45
CA GLY A 99 9.56 10.10 -12.90
C GLY A 99 10.11 11.37 -13.54
N GLY A 100 10.69 11.25 -14.74
CA GLY A 100 11.12 12.40 -15.55
C GLY A 100 9.93 13.16 -16.13
N ASP A 101 10.22 14.27 -16.81
CA ASP A 101 9.17 15.08 -17.46
C ASP A 101 8.39 14.22 -18.47
N GLY A 102 7.05 14.23 -18.33
CA GLY A 102 6.15 13.44 -19.15
C GLY A 102 5.94 11.99 -18.67
N PHE A 103 6.59 11.55 -17.60
CA PHE A 103 6.44 10.20 -17.02
C PHE A 103 5.78 10.24 -15.64
N PHE A 104 4.75 11.04 -15.47
CA PHE A 104 3.93 11.10 -14.26
C PHE A 104 2.54 11.63 -14.56
N VAL A 105 1.61 11.34 -13.68
CA VAL A 105 0.25 11.90 -13.67
C VAL A 105 0.19 12.99 -12.62
N GLU A 106 -0.29 14.18 -12.99
CA GLU A 106 -0.52 15.30 -12.09
C GLU A 106 -2.02 15.51 -11.91
N LEU A 107 -2.48 15.40 -10.67
CA LEU A 107 -3.84 15.68 -10.26
C LEU A 107 -3.91 17.05 -9.61
N GLY A 108 -5.08 17.65 -9.64
CA GLY A 108 -5.37 18.96 -9.05
C GLY A 108 -5.08 19.05 -7.56
N PRO A 109 -5.24 20.26 -6.98
CA PRO A 109 -5.00 20.53 -5.56
C PRO A 109 -6.04 19.86 -4.65
N ALA A 110 -5.85 20.01 -3.34
CA ALA A 110 -6.58 19.36 -2.26
C ALA A 110 -6.37 17.83 -2.22
N THR A 111 -7.10 17.14 -1.34
CA THR A 111 -7.00 15.68 -1.23
C THR A 111 -7.49 15.00 -2.50
N GLN A 112 -6.58 14.34 -3.19
CA GLN A 112 -6.88 13.53 -4.36
C GLN A 112 -6.57 12.06 -4.09
N TRP A 113 -7.12 11.17 -4.90
CA TRP A 113 -6.79 9.74 -4.84
C TRP A 113 -6.67 9.12 -6.23
N VAL A 114 -5.86 8.08 -6.29
CA VAL A 114 -5.83 7.11 -7.39
C VAL A 114 -6.22 5.73 -6.88
N GLN A 115 -6.90 4.94 -7.70
CA GLN A 115 -7.37 3.61 -7.34
C GLN A 115 -7.03 2.59 -8.41
N VAL A 116 -6.30 1.55 -8.02
CA VAL A 116 -5.95 0.42 -8.87
C VAL A 116 -6.95 -0.71 -8.68
N ASP A 117 -7.54 -1.23 -9.76
CA ASP A 117 -8.37 -2.43 -9.76
C ASP A 117 -7.52 -3.66 -10.10
N LEU A 118 -7.19 -4.48 -9.12
CA LEU A 118 -6.40 -5.71 -9.31
C LEU A 118 -7.15 -6.82 -10.05
N GLY A 119 -8.47 -6.65 -10.27
CA GLY A 119 -9.33 -7.59 -10.96
C GLY A 119 -9.89 -8.71 -10.10
N ALA A 120 -9.28 -9.00 -8.95
CA ALA A 120 -9.78 -9.99 -7.99
C ALA A 120 -9.28 -9.67 -6.57
N SER A 121 -10.04 -10.08 -5.55
CA SER A 121 -9.63 -10.00 -4.15
C SER A 121 -8.50 -10.97 -3.85
N ARG A 122 -7.38 -10.47 -3.30
CA ARG A 122 -6.17 -11.26 -3.00
C ARG A 122 -5.51 -10.78 -1.71
N PRO A 123 -4.78 -11.65 -1.00
CA PRO A 123 -3.83 -11.22 0.02
C PRO A 123 -2.73 -10.39 -0.62
N LEU A 124 -2.45 -9.22 -0.08
CA LEU A 124 -1.41 -8.30 -0.53
C LEU A 124 -0.22 -8.34 0.43
N TYR A 125 1.00 -8.31 -0.12
CA TYR A 125 2.22 -8.49 0.64
C TYR A 125 3.18 -7.31 0.55
N ALA A 126 3.07 -6.49 -0.50
CA ALA A 126 3.77 -5.22 -0.59
C ALA A 126 2.99 -4.25 -1.51
N ILE A 127 3.02 -2.98 -1.17
CA ILE A 127 2.58 -1.88 -2.04
C ILE A 127 3.75 -0.92 -2.13
N LEU A 128 4.16 -0.58 -3.35
CA LEU A 128 5.12 0.49 -3.59
C LEU A 128 4.43 1.62 -4.33
N VAL A 129 4.68 2.82 -3.87
CA VAL A 129 4.23 4.04 -4.53
C VAL A 129 5.42 4.91 -4.86
N TRP A 130 5.47 5.37 -6.09
CA TRP A 130 6.35 6.43 -6.53
C TRP A 130 5.48 7.64 -6.85
N HIS A 131 5.58 8.66 -6.01
CA HIS A 131 5.18 9.99 -6.39
C HIS A 131 6.33 10.63 -7.20
N TYR A 132 6.17 11.90 -7.62
CA TYR A 132 7.23 12.57 -8.35
C TYR A 132 8.50 12.68 -7.50
N HIS A 133 9.56 12.01 -7.94
CA HIS A 133 10.82 11.87 -7.19
C HIS A 133 12.03 12.41 -7.96
N SER A 134 11.84 13.12 -9.06
CA SER A 134 12.93 13.80 -9.77
C SER A 134 13.46 15.01 -9.02
N GLN A 135 12.69 15.50 -8.06
CA GLN A 135 13.08 16.53 -7.09
C GLN A 135 12.68 16.07 -5.70
N ALA A 136 13.50 16.42 -4.73
CA ALA A 136 13.18 16.09 -3.34
C ALA A 136 11.94 16.83 -2.87
N ARG A 137 10.93 16.10 -2.44
CA ARG A 137 9.70 16.62 -1.84
C ARG A 137 9.07 15.62 -0.88
N VAL A 138 8.16 16.09 -0.05
CA VAL A 138 7.35 15.28 0.85
C VAL A 138 5.90 15.51 0.47
N TYR A 139 5.15 14.43 0.21
CA TYR A 139 3.70 14.49 0.03
C TYR A 139 3.01 14.44 1.38
N ARG A 140 1.94 15.23 1.50
CA ARG A 140 1.15 15.35 2.73
C ARG A 140 -0.03 14.41 2.68
N ASP A 141 -0.46 13.94 3.84
CA ASP A 141 -1.67 13.15 4.04
C ASP A 141 -1.73 11.92 3.11
N VAL A 142 -0.58 11.26 2.97
CA VAL A 142 -0.51 10.01 2.21
C VAL A 142 -1.24 8.94 3.01
N VAL A 143 -2.32 8.40 2.41
CA VAL A 143 -3.08 7.30 2.98
C VAL A 143 -3.21 6.20 1.95
N ALA A 144 -2.90 4.96 2.34
CA ALA A 144 -3.10 3.79 1.50
C ALA A 144 -4.16 2.88 2.12
N GLN A 145 -5.17 2.52 1.33
CA GLN A 145 -6.29 1.70 1.74
C GLN A 145 -6.50 0.53 0.78
N VAL A 146 -7.01 -0.57 1.34
CA VAL A 146 -7.37 -1.80 0.60
C VAL A 146 -8.82 -2.14 0.89
N SER A 147 -9.59 -2.52 -0.15
CA SER A 147 -10.98 -2.93 0.00
C SER A 147 -11.43 -3.85 -1.15
N ASP A 148 -12.49 -4.60 -0.93
CA ASP A 148 -13.26 -5.27 -1.99
C ASP A 148 -14.39 -4.39 -2.54
N ASP A 149 -14.71 -3.30 -1.84
CA ASP A 149 -15.71 -2.32 -2.27
C ASP A 149 -15.08 -1.22 -3.11
N PRO A 150 -15.41 -1.10 -4.41
CA PRO A 150 -14.86 -0.05 -5.28
C PRO A 150 -15.19 1.38 -4.81
N ALA A 151 -16.21 1.55 -3.98
CA ALA A 151 -16.58 2.84 -3.42
C ALA A 151 -15.86 3.18 -2.10
N PHE A 152 -15.12 2.22 -1.53
CA PHE A 152 -14.42 2.36 -0.24
C PHE A 152 -15.33 2.83 0.91
N LYS A 153 -16.58 2.34 0.94
CA LYS A 153 -17.54 2.61 2.01
C LYS A 153 -17.56 1.51 3.06
N THR A 154 -17.21 0.28 2.67
CA THR A 154 -17.27 -0.91 3.52
C THR A 154 -15.99 -1.74 3.37
N GLY A 155 -15.64 -2.51 4.42
CA GLY A 155 -14.51 -3.45 4.37
C GLY A 155 -13.16 -2.77 4.07
N VAL A 156 -12.98 -1.52 4.48
CA VAL A 156 -11.78 -0.75 4.22
C VAL A 156 -10.72 -1.07 5.27
N THR A 157 -9.54 -1.45 4.83
CA THR A 157 -8.36 -1.60 5.66
C THR A 157 -7.34 -0.52 5.30
N THR A 158 -7.05 0.39 6.24
CA THR A 158 -5.96 1.36 6.09
C THR A 158 -4.64 0.68 6.42
N VAL A 159 -3.71 0.67 5.48
CA VAL A 159 -2.41 -0.02 5.59
C VAL A 159 -1.23 0.94 5.72
N PHE A 160 -1.45 2.22 5.46
CA PHE A 160 -0.53 3.32 5.71
C PHE A 160 -1.32 4.61 5.89
N ASN A 161 -0.91 5.46 6.83
CA ASN A 161 -1.53 6.76 7.04
C ASN A 161 -0.57 7.71 7.76
N ASN A 162 -0.09 8.75 7.06
CA ASN A 162 0.73 9.82 7.63
C ASN A 162 -0.01 11.16 7.76
N ASP A 163 -1.33 11.14 7.67
CA ASP A 163 -2.20 12.29 7.95
C ASP A 163 -2.38 12.47 9.48
N HIS A 164 -1.52 13.24 10.09
CA HIS A 164 -1.46 13.38 11.54
C HIS A 164 -2.58 14.25 12.13
N ASP A 165 -3.13 15.17 11.35
CA ASP A 165 -4.17 16.11 11.78
C ASP A 165 -5.57 15.78 11.28
N ASN A 166 -5.68 14.67 10.52
CA ASN A 166 -6.92 14.20 9.89
C ASN A 166 -7.52 15.21 8.89
N SER A 167 -6.69 15.97 8.21
CA SER A 167 -7.12 16.95 7.20
C SER A 167 -7.75 16.27 5.98
N SER A 168 -7.34 15.04 5.65
CA SER A 168 -7.96 14.20 4.60
C SER A 168 -9.31 13.62 5.00
N LYS A 169 -9.71 13.67 6.28
CA LYS A 169 -10.94 13.07 6.85
C LYS A 169 -10.98 11.53 6.75
N LEU A 170 -9.83 10.89 6.65
CA LEU A 170 -9.69 9.43 6.59
C LEU A 170 -9.23 8.81 7.92
N GLY A 171 -9.21 9.60 8.98
CA GLY A 171 -8.70 9.26 10.30
C GLY A 171 -7.27 9.76 10.50
N ALA A 172 -6.93 10.17 11.73
CA ALA A 172 -5.57 10.57 12.06
C ALA A 172 -4.62 9.37 12.00
N GLY A 173 -3.48 9.54 11.33
CA GLY A 173 -2.44 8.54 11.16
C GLY A 173 -1.27 8.72 12.12
N ALA A 174 -0.39 7.73 12.15
CA ALA A 174 0.85 7.75 12.95
C ALA A 174 2.09 7.37 12.14
N ASP A 175 1.93 7.03 10.86
CA ASP A 175 3.06 6.72 9.98
C ASP A 175 3.88 7.99 9.72
N LYS A 176 5.17 7.82 9.48
CA LYS A 176 6.05 8.96 9.23
C LYS A 176 5.91 9.48 7.80
N GLU A 177 6.00 10.80 7.67
CA GLU A 177 6.26 11.42 6.38
C GLU A 177 7.65 11.06 5.89
N TYR A 178 7.86 11.09 4.59
CA TYR A 178 9.12 10.67 3.97
C TYR A 178 9.45 11.55 2.76
N ILE A 179 10.74 11.65 2.46
CA ILE A 179 11.22 12.31 1.25
C ILE A 179 11.10 11.32 0.10
N GLU A 180 10.48 11.75 -0.99
CA GLU A 180 10.40 10.96 -2.20
C GLU A 180 11.78 10.76 -2.81
N VAL A 181 12.09 9.51 -3.10
CA VAL A 181 13.35 9.07 -3.73
C VAL A 181 13.08 7.98 -4.76
N ALA A 182 14.07 7.68 -5.59
CA ALA A 182 13.97 6.66 -6.63
C ALA A 182 13.61 5.25 -6.13
N GLU A 183 13.77 4.96 -4.85
CA GLU A 183 13.35 3.68 -4.26
C GLU A 183 11.83 3.54 -4.09
N GLY A 184 11.08 4.66 -4.16
CA GLY A 184 9.66 4.71 -3.87
C GLY A 184 9.34 4.38 -2.40
N ARG A 185 8.11 4.59 -1.97
CA ARG A 185 7.66 4.19 -0.63
C ARG A 185 7.15 2.76 -0.64
N LEU A 186 7.79 1.88 0.13
CA LEU A 186 7.30 0.54 0.38
C LEU A 186 6.39 0.56 1.61
N ILE A 187 5.19 0.01 1.45
CA ILE A 187 4.17 -0.17 2.46
C ILE A 187 3.95 -1.67 2.65
N ASP A 188 4.00 -2.14 3.89
CA ASP A 188 3.66 -3.51 4.24
C ASP A 188 2.15 -3.61 4.56
N PRO A 189 1.33 -4.20 3.68
CA PRO A 189 -0.10 -4.37 3.92
C PRO A 189 -0.40 -5.54 4.87
N LYS A 190 0.62 -6.26 5.35
CA LYS A 190 0.51 -7.35 6.34
C LYS A 190 -0.50 -8.44 5.95
N GLY A 191 -0.62 -8.73 4.66
CA GLY A 191 -1.56 -9.72 4.16
C GLY A 191 -3.02 -9.22 4.05
N ALA A 192 -3.26 -7.92 4.16
CA ALA A 192 -4.59 -7.34 3.92
C ALA A 192 -5.15 -7.85 2.59
N LYS A 193 -6.42 -8.26 2.59
CA LYS A 193 -7.08 -8.83 1.43
C LYS A 193 -7.99 -7.81 0.78
N GLY A 194 -7.88 -7.67 -0.54
CA GLY A 194 -8.79 -6.82 -1.31
C GLY A 194 -8.51 -6.86 -2.81
N ARG A 195 -9.47 -6.36 -3.57
CA ARG A 195 -9.41 -6.18 -5.02
C ARG A 195 -8.90 -4.80 -5.39
N TYR A 196 -9.22 -3.79 -4.59
CA TYR A 196 -8.90 -2.40 -4.89
C TYR A 196 -7.86 -1.88 -3.92
N VAL A 197 -6.89 -1.16 -4.45
CA VAL A 197 -5.92 -0.38 -3.67
C VAL A 197 -6.14 1.08 -4.01
N ARG A 198 -6.40 1.92 -3.00
CA ARG A 198 -6.59 3.36 -3.16
C ARG A 198 -5.52 4.10 -2.38
N LEU A 199 -4.90 5.06 -3.05
CA LEU A 199 -3.84 5.90 -2.51
C LEU A 199 -4.29 7.36 -2.56
N TYR A 200 -4.15 8.05 -1.45
CA TYR A 200 -4.50 9.47 -1.29
C TYR A 200 -3.25 10.29 -1.06
N SER A 201 -3.31 11.56 -1.44
CA SER A 201 -2.34 12.60 -1.09
C SER A 201 -3.00 13.98 -1.12
N ASN A 202 -2.39 14.98 -0.47
CA ASN A 202 -2.93 16.33 -0.32
C ASN A 202 -1.83 17.37 -0.56
N GLY A 203 -1.36 17.44 -1.81
CA GLY A 203 -0.24 18.30 -2.17
C GLY A 203 1.09 17.84 -1.58
N ASN A 204 2.10 18.69 -1.69
CA ASN A 204 3.45 18.38 -1.26
C ASN A 204 4.20 19.62 -0.78
N THR A 205 5.46 19.51 -0.40
CA THR A 205 6.29 20.62 0.10
C THR A 205 6.67 21.65 -0.95
N THR A 206 6.41 21.39 -2.25
CA THR A 206 6.75 22.29 -3.35
C THR A 206 5.51 23.02 -3.89
N ASN A 207 4.36 22.34 -3.96
CA ASN A 207 3.10 22.89 -4.46
C ASN A 207 1.91 22.12 -3.87
N ASP A 208 0.69 22.52 -4.25
CA ASP A 208 -0.54 21.89 -3.76
C ASP A 208 -1.05 20.76 -4.68
N LEU A 209 -0.26 20.37 -5.69
CA LEU A 209 -0.65 19.34 -6.66
C LEU A 209 -0.21 17.95 -6.19
N ASN A 210 -0.89 16.93 -6.72
CA ASN A 210 -0.67 15.54 -6.40
C ASN A 210 -0.09 14.82 -7.62
N HIS A 211 1.00 14.09 -7.45
CA HIS A 211 1.67 13.46 -8.58
C HIS A 211 1.84 11.97 -8.30
N TYR A 212 1.57 11.14 -9.29
CA TYR A 212 1.82 9.70 -9.23
C TYR A 212 2.63 9.28 -10.46
N VAL A 213 3.73 8.58 -10.22
CA VAL A 213 4.59 8.00 -11.26
C VAL A 213 4.19 6.54 -11.48
N GLU A 214 4.23 5.72 -10.42
CA GLU A 214 3.93 4.29 -10.51
C GLU A 214 3.39 3.77 -9.19
N VAL A 215 2.50 2.76 -9.28
CA VAL A 215 2.00 2.00 -8.14
C VAL A 215 2.17 0.51 -8.43
N GLU A 216 3.08 -0.13 -7.72
CA GLU A 216 3.25 -1.58 -7.76
C GLU A 216 2.57 -2.24 -6.56
N VAL A 217 1.72 -3.21 -6.82
CA VAL A 217 1.05 -4.01 -5.78
C VAL A 217 1.43 -5.47 -5.97
N TYR A 218 2.00 -6.05 -4.94
CA TYR A 218 2.45 -7.44 -4.90
C TYR A 218 1.57 -8.27 -3.98
N GLY A 219 1.24 -9.47 -4.41
CA GLY A 219 0.35 -10.34 -3.63
C GLY A 219 0.36 -11.78 -4.09
N ALA A 220 -0.57 -12.58 -3.54
CA ALA A 220 -0.70 -13.98 -3.89
C ALA A 220 -1.03 -14.16 -5.38
N PRO A 221 -0.41 -15.13 -6.07
CA PRO A 221 -0.78 -15.50 -7.45
C PRO A 221 -2.22 -16.03 -7.51
N LYS A 222 -2.72 -16.30 -8.74
CA LYS A 222 -4.07 -16.87 -8.96
C LYS A 222 -4.21 -18.24 -8.33
#